data_fbb0616555487e7df1ba26e21c22f68a
#
_entry.id   fbb0616555487e7df1ba26e21c22f68a
#
_cell.length_a   1.000
_cell.length_b   1.000
_cell.length_c   1.000
_cell.angle_alpha   90.00
_cell.angle_beta   90.00
_cell.angle_gamma   90.00
#
_symmetry.space_group_name_H-M   'P 1'
#
loop_
_entity.id
_entity.type
_entity.pdbx_description
1 polymer ?
#
loop_
_entity_poly.entity_id
_entity_poly.type
_entity_poly.pdbx_seq_one_letter_code
_entity_poly.pdbx_strand_id
1 'polypeptide(L)'
;MTTSGLHMAHTVQVLQKNIRFIFLFTVFAMIIAFITVMIVPKYYRSSAGIIAANPQLTDKSRLFNENIQGLYSYFGSGDDLDRIIGVANMDTTYKQLTDQFNLISYYKLDGDSTPLLRRKAVLKLKKDISFQRTEEGQLRIVCWTKDRRLSADIIHAMIRIVQRKLESIWLDNYQQAVSKLNASIVGTEQQYATLNDSITKVSSANQVLLQKHMETLLDQLSTYRKTAASFKLMGETVPPALYVVEEAVPSAKAERPDKLNTVLISALAGFLFSILFLLLKDRRS
;
A
#
# COMPACT_ATOMS: atom_id res chain seq x y z
N MET A 1 13.40 1.43 61.28
CA MET A 1 13.26 2.10 59.93
C MET A 1 14.45 2.99 59.60
N THR A 2 15.70 2.60 59.85
CA THR A 2 16.90 3.45 59.72
C THR A 2 17.99 2.87 58.79
N THR A 3 17.76 1.73 58.18
CA THR A 3 18.78 1.08 57.29
C THR A 3 18.76 1.60 55.84
N SER A 4 17.65 2.15 55.34
CA SER A 4 17.56 2.66 53.98
C SER A 4 18.29 3.99 53.75
N GLY A 5 18.33 4.85 54.76
CA GLY A 5 19.02 6.15 54.67
C GLY A 5 20.56 6.04 54.61
N LEU A 6 21.14 5.10 55.38
CA LEU A 6 22.58 4.84 55.35
C LEU A 6 23.11 4.29 54.00
N HIS A 7 22.32 3.44 53.34
CA HIS A 7 22.62 2.97 51.99
C HIS A 7 22.60 4.04 50.94
N MET A 8 21.67 5.00 51.00
CA MET A 8 21.61 6.14 50.05
C MET A 8 22.81 7.08 50.22
N ALA A 9 23.18 7.43 51.45
CA ALA A 9 24.31 8.30 51.71
C ALA A 9 25.63 7.71 51.22
N HIS A 10 25.83 6.43 51.46
CA HIS A 10 27.02 5.68 50.97
C HIS A 10 27.08 5.66 49.44
N THR A 11 25.95 5.37 48.77
CA THR A 11 25.85 5.38 47.29
C THR A 11 26.23 6.73 46.69
N VAL A 12 25.74 7.84 47.29
CA VAL A 12 26.06 9.19 46.84
C VAL A 12 27.55 9.50 47.01
N GLN A 13 28.16 9.10 48.13
CA GLN A 13 29.61 9.28 48.35
C GLN A 13 30.48 8.53 47.35
N VAL A 14 30.13 7.29 47.00
CA VAL A 14 30.83 6.48 45.98
C VAL A 14 30.74 7.15 44.62
N LEU A 15 29.58 7.68 44.23
CA LEU A 15 29.36 8.40 42.97
C LEU A 15 30.16 9.71 42.92
N GLN A 16 30.12 10.50 44.00
CA GLN A 16 30.88 11.75 44.07
C GLN A 16 32.40 11.52 44.00
N LYS A 17 32.91 10.53 44.68
CA LYS A 17 34.32 10.19 44.66
C LYS A 17 34.82 9.77 43.27
N ASN A 18 33.93 9.15 42.45
CA ASN A 18 34.29 8.59 41.15
C ASN A 18 33.67 9.40 39.98
N ILE A 19 33.27 10.64 40.21
CA ILE A 19 32.62 11.50 39.17
C ILE A 19 33.45 11.65 37.91
N ARG A 20 34.79 11.70 38.05
CA ARG A 20 35.70 11.76 36.89
C ARG A 20 35.64 10.51 36.03
N PHE A 21 35.52 9.35 36.64
CA PHE A 21 35.38 8.07 35.93
C PHE A 21 34.03 8.04 35.16
N ILE A 22 32.93 8.42 35.81
CA ILE A 22 31.61 8.50 35.19
C ILE A 22 31.65 9.44 33.96
N PHE A 23 32.21 10.61 34.12
CA PHE A 23 32.34 11.59 33.05
C PHE A 23 33.17 11.08 31.88
N LEU A 24 34.38 10.54 32.14
CA LEU A 24 35.27 9.97 31.13
C LEU A 24 34.61 8.83 30.36
N PHE A 25 33.94 7.93 31.06
CA PHE A 25 33.26 6.79 30.45
C PHE A 25 32.10 7.23 29.58
N THR A 26 31.31 8.20 30.04
CA THR A 26 30.20 8.77 29.26
C THR A 26 30.69 9.48 27.98
N VAL A 27 31.77 10.26 28.10
CA VAL A 27 32.40 10.92 26.94
C VAL A 27 32.95 9.89 25.95
N PHE A 28 33.58 8.84 26.43
CA PHE A 28 34.08 7.75 25.60
C PHE A 28 32.96 7.04 24.85
N ALA A 29 31.84 6.76 25.51
CA ALA A 29 30.66 6.18 24.87
C ALA A 29 30.08 7.12 23.78
N MET A 30 30.02 8.44 24.01
CA MET A 30 29.61 9.43 23.01
C MET A 30 30.54 9.46 21.79
N ILE A 31 31.86 9.39 22.00
CA ILE A 31 32.84 9.37 20.90
C ILE A 31 32.65 8.13 20.03
N ILE A 32 32.50 6.95 20.64
CA ILE A 32 32.25 5.71 19.90
C ILE A 32 30.96 5.82 19.09
N ALA A 33 29.87 6.29 19.71
CA ALA A 33 28.59 6.48 19.03
C ALA A 33 28.71 7.47 17.86
N PHE A 34 29.42 8.57 18.04
CA PHE A 34 29.65 9.56 16.98
C PHE A 34 30.41 8.97 15.79
N ILE A 35 31.50 8.22 16.05
CA ILE A 35 32.28 7.52 15.02
C ILE A 35 31.38 6.51 14.28
N THR A 36 30.62 5.72 15.02
CA THR A 36 29.70 4.72 14.44
C THR A 36 28.68 5.38 13.50
N VAL A 37 28.06 6.49 13.92
CA VAL A 37 27.08 7.22 13.12
C VAL A 37 27.71 7.83 11.85
N MET A 38 29.00 8.16 11.87
CA MET A 38 29.70 8.66 10.68
C MET A 38 29.98 7.55 9.65
N ILE A 39 30.17 6.30 10.09
CA ILE A 39 30.48 5.16 9.22
C ILE A 39 29.21 4.54 8.63
N VAL A 40 28.09 4.57 9.37
CA VAL A 40 26.81 3.97 8.92
C VAL A 40 26.30 4.69 7.67
N PRO A 41 25.84 3.95 6.64
CA PRO A 41 25.33 4.55 5.41
C PRO A 41 24.09 5.41 5.68
N LYS A 42 24.03 6.52 4.98
CA LYS A 42 22.93 7.47 5.06
C LYS A 42 21.71 6.93 4.30
N TYR A 43 20.52 7.09 4.88
CA TYR A 43 19.26 6.75 4.24
C TYR A 43 18.38 7.99 4.08
N TYR A 44 17.76 8.06 2.91
CA TYR A 44 16.86 9.13 2.50
C TYR A 44 15.44 8.59 2.49
N ARG A 45 14.52 9.37 3.00
CA ARG A 45 13.11 9.04 3.07
C ARG A 45 12.34 9.85 2.05
N SER A 46 11.51 9.18 1.24
CA SER A 46 10.44 9.82 0.48
C SER A 46 9.09 9.28 0.92
N SER A 47 8.05 10.09 0.81
CA SER A 47 6.69 9.68 1.13
C SER A 47 5.71 10.25 0.11
N ALA A 48 4.65 9.49 -0.18
CA ALA A 48 3.49 9.96 -0.93
C ALA A 48 2.22 9.71 -0.13
N GLY A 49 1.26 10.59 -0.26
CA GLY A 49 -0.10 10.44 0.27
C GLY A 49 -1.07 10.10 -0.84
N ILE A 50 -1.85 9.04 -0.68
CA ILE A 50 -2.89 8.64 -1.63
C ILE A 50 -4.22 8.43 -0.92
N ILE A 51 -5.31 8.62 -1.68
CA ILE A 51 -6.67 8.32 -1.25
C ILE A 51 -7.26 7.33 -2.24
N ALA A 52 -8.01 6.34 -1.75
CA ALA A 52 -8.74 5.43 -2.62
C ALA A 52 -9.84 6.18 -3.35
N ALA A 53 -10.02 5.89 -4.64
CA ALA A 53 -11.21 6.33 -5.35
C ALA A 53 -12.41 5.46 -4.93
N ASN A 54 -13.62 6.03 -5.00
CA ASN A 54 -14.82 5.26 -4.73
C ASN A 54 -15.11 4.33 -5.90
N PRO A 55 -15.03 3.00 -5.73
CA PRO A 55 -15.30 2.05 -6.81
C PRO A 55 -16.74 2.11 -7.30
N GLN A 56 -17.67 2.64 -6.51
CA GLN A 56 -19.07 2.80 -6.92
C GLN A 56 -19.25 3.91 -7.97
N LEU A 57 -18.33 4.88 -8.05
CA LEU A 57 -18.34 5.90 -9.11
C LEU A 57 -17.96 5.33 -10.47
N THR A 58 -17.37 4.13 -10.52
CA THR A 58 -17.12 3.42 -11.78
C THR A 58 -18.38 2.86 -12.38
N ASP A 59 -19.42 2.62 -11.56
CA ASP A 59 -20.70 2.10 -11.99
C ASP A 59 -21.61 3.23 -12.49
N LYS A 60 -21.34 3.71 -13.72
CA LYS A 60 -22.15 4.73 -14.38
C LYS A 60 -23.59 4.27 -14.66
N SER A 61 -23.89 2.97 -14.58
CA SER A 61 -25.26 2.48 -14.66
C SER A 61 -26.11 3.00 -13.49
N ARG A 62 -25.49 3.31 -12.36
CA ARG A 62 -26.13 3.94 -11.20
C ARG A 62 -26.42 5.43 -11.38
N LEU A 63 -25.75 6.10 -12.33
CA LEU A 63 -26.05 7.50 -12.67
C LEU A 63 -27.46 7.65 -13.28
N PHE A 64 -27.99 6.58 -13.84
CA PHE A 64 -29.33 6.52 -14.44
C PHE A 64 -30.37 5.84 -13.54
N ASN A 65 -29.97 5.33 -12.38
CA ASN A 65 -30.87 4.79 -11.36
C ASN A 65 -31.11 5.87 -10.28
N GLU A 66 -32.38 6.04 -9.89
CA GLU A 66 -32.86 7.08 -8.99
C GLU A 66 -32.24 7.11 -7.57
N ASN A 67 -31.36 6.19 -7.24
CA ASN A 67 -30.72 6.09 -5.93
C ASN A 67 -29.36 6.81 -5.91
N ILE A 68 -29.41 8.14 -6.00
CA ILE A 68 -28.25 9.05 -6.02
C ILE A 68 -27.47 9.10 -4.69
N GLN A 69 -28.01 8.54 -3.61
CA GLN A 69 -27.40 8.65 -2.27
C GLN A 69 -25.99 8.05 -2.15
N GLY A 70 -25.60 7.08 -3.00
CA GLY A 70 -24.25 6.51 -3.03
C GLY A 70 -23.22 7.35 -3.79
N LEU A 71 -23.64 8.40 -4.51
CA LEU A 71 -22.77 9.25 -5.34
C LEU A 71 -22.08 10.39 -4.55
N TYR A 72 -22.46 10.61 -3.30
CA TYR A 72 -21.95 11.73 -2.50
C TYR A 72 -20.53 11.55 -1.97
N SER A 73 -19.93 10.36 -2.06
CA SER A 73 -18.55 10.15 -1.67
C SER A 73 -17.68 9.91 -2.91
N TYR A 74 -16.89 10.90 -3.29
CA TYR A 74 -15.85 10.74 -4.33
C TYR A 74 -14.72 9.83 -3.89
N PHE A 75 -14.58 9.60 -2.60
CA PHE A 75 -13.49 8.85 -2.00
C PHE A 75 -13.96 7.48 -1.53
N GLY A 76 -13.07 6.50 -1.64
CA GLY A 76 -13.30 5.14 -1.16
C GLY A 76 -13.23 5.03 0.36
N SER A 77 -13.66 3.89 0.85
CA SER A 77 -13.65 3.51 2.27
C SER A 77 -12.28 3.04 2.75
N GLY A 78 -12.16 2.75 4.04
CA GLY A 78 -10.99 2.09 4.61
C GLY A 78 -10.70 0.72 3.99
N ASP A 79 -11.75 -0.03 3.60
CA ASP A 79 -11.62 -1.33 2.93
C ASP A 79 -11.01 -1.20 1.53
N ASP A 80 -11.26 -0.09 0.84
CA ASP A 80 -10.67 0.17 -0.48
C ASP A 80 -9.18 0.48 -0.34
N LEU A 81 -8.77 1.16 0.74
CA LEU A 81 -7.35 1.32 1.08
C LEU A 81 -6.69 -0.03 1.37
N ASP A 82 -7.36 -0.97 2.03
CA ASP A 82 -6.83 -2.31 2.28
C ASP A 82 -6.62 -3.09 0.99
N ARG A 83 -7.51 -2.95 0.02
CA ARG A 83 -7.33 -3.54 -1.32
C ARG A 83 -6.11 -2.95 -2.02
N ILE A 84 -5.92 -1.63 -1.95
CA ILE A 84 -4.73 -0.95 -2.48
C ILE A 84 -3.46 -1.49 -1.81
N ILE A 85 -3.44 -1.57 -0.47
CA ILE A 85 -2.31 -2.13 0.29
C ILE A 85 -2.07 -3.59 -0.10
N GLY A 86 -3.13 -4.39 -0.24
CA GLY A 86 -3.04 -5.78 -0.66
C GLY A 86 -2.34 -5.94 -2.01
N VAL A 87 -2.76 -5.15 -3.01
CA VAL A 87 -2.14 -5.15 -4.36
C VAL A 87 -0.71 -4.62 -4.31
N ALA A 88 -0.44 -3.57 -3.53
CA ALA A 88 0.90 -3.03 -3.35
C ALA A 88 1.86 -4.06 -2.72
N ASN A 89 1.38 -4.85 -1.76
CA ASN A 89 2.16 -5.87 -1.04
C ASN A 89 2.35 -7.19 -1.81
N MET A 90 1.75 -7.35 -2.98
CA MET A 90 1.94 -8.56 -3.79
C MET A 90 3.40 -8.73 -4.22
N ASP A 91 3.90 -9.95 -4.17
CA ASP A 91 5.24 -10.30 -4.65
C ASP A 91 5.48 -9.88 -6.10
N THR A 92 4.43 -9.95 -6.94
CA THR A 92 4.50 -9.51 -8.35
C THR A 92 4.79 -8.02 -8.48
N THR A 93 4.23 -7.18 -7.60
CA THR A 93 4.51 -5.73 -7.56
C THR A 93 5.97 -5.47 -7.20
N TYR A 94 6.47 -6.11 -6.16
CA TYR A 94 7.85 -5.96 -5.73
C TYR A 94 8.86 -6.55 -6.74
N LYS A 95 8.53 -7.67 -7.40
CA LYS A 95 9.36 -8.22 -8.50
C LYS A 95 9.49 -7.23 -9.64
N GLN A 96 8.37 -6.61 -10.04
CA GLN A 96 8.36 -5.62 -11.12
C GLN A 96 9.21 -4.39 -10.78
N LEU A 97 9.11 -3.88 -9.54
CA LEU A 97 9.97 -2.79 -9.05
C LEU A 97 11.44 -3.20 -8.99
N THR A 98 11.73 -4.42 -8.53
CA THR A 98 13.10 -4.95 -8.45
C THR A 98 13.76 -4.98 -9.82
N ASP A 99 13.03 -5.40 -10.85
CA ASP A 99 13.55 -5.47 -12.21
C ASP A 99 13.67 -4.06 -12.82
N GLN A 100 12.66 -3.22 -12.65
CA GLN A 100 12.63 -1.86 -13.22
C GLN A 100 13.80 -1.00 -12.72
N PHE A 101 14.17 -1.12 -11.45
CA PHE A 101 15.23 -0.33 -10.82
C PHE A 101 16.53 -1.08 -10.62
N ASN A 102 16.67 -2.29 -11.19
CA ASN A 102 17.85 -3.15 -11.03
C ASN A 102 18.32 -3.26 -9.56
N LEU A 103 17.37 -3.57 -8.67
CA LEU A 103 17.64 -3.55 -7.24
C LEU A 103 18.58 -4.67 -6.77
N ILE A 104 18.82 -5.70 -7.57
CA ILE A 104 19.83 -6.71 -7.30
C ILE A 104 21.22 -6.05 -7.22
N SER A 105 21.54 -5.23 -8.21
CA SER A 105 22.81 -4.48 -8.25
C SER A 105 22.85 -3.39 -7.16
N TYR A 106 21.76 -2.65 -6.97
CA TYR A 106 21.66 -1.63 -5.93
C TYR A 106 21.92 -2.18 -4.53
N TYR A 107 21.36 -3.35 -4.19
CA TYR A 107 21.57 -4.00 -2.90
C TYR A 107 22.89 -4.78 -2.82
N LYS A 108 23.69 -4.79 -3.89
CA LYS A 108 24.97 -5.54 -3.99
C LYS A 108 24.76 -7.00 -3.56
N LEU A 109 23.80 -7.67 -4.23
CA LEU A 109 23.50 -9.06 -3.93
C LEU A 109 24.32 -9.96 -4.85
N ASP A 110 25.12 -10.83 -4.27
CA ASP A 110 25.94 -11.82 -4.98
C ASP A 110 25.39 -13.23 -4.74
N GLY A 111 25.51 -14.10 -5.75
CA GLY A 111 25.09 -15.50 -5.69
C GLY A 111 24.91 -16.13 -7.07
N ASP A 112 24.82 -17.46 -7.08
CA ASP A 112 24.85 -18.29 -8.29
C ASP A 112 23.51 -18.36 -9.04
N SER A 113 22.40 -17.87 -8.45
CA SER A 113 21.05 -18.03 -9.01
C SER A 113 20.29 -16.71 -9.06
N THR A 114 20.00 -16.25 -10.29
CA THR A 114 19.19 -15.04 -10.53
C THR A 114 17.83 -15.05 -9.82
N PRO A 115 17.04 -16.15 -9.79
CA PRO A 115 15.78 -16.20 -9.07
C PRO A 115 15.92 -16.00 -7.55
N LEU A 116 16.98 -16.55 -6.93
CA LEU A 116 17.26 -16.36 -5.50
C LEU A 116 17.68 -14.92 -5.20
N LEU A 117 18.52 -14.32 -6.06
CA LEU A 117 18.93 -12.92 -5.91
C LEU A 117 17.74 -11.98 -6.02
N ARG A 118 16.85 -12.21 -6.99
CA ARG A 118 15.61 -11.47 -7.15
C ARG A 118 14.72 -11.57 -5.92
N ARG A 119 14.54 -12.78 -5.36
CA ARG A 119 13.79 -12.98 -4.11
C ARG A 119 14.42 -12.23 -2.93
N LYS A 120 15.75 -12.28 -2.79
CA LYS A 120 16.46 -11.53 -1.73
C LYS A 120 16.26 -10.02 -1.90
N ALA A 121 16.29 -9.49 -3.13
CA ALA A 121 16.04 -8.08 -3.41
C ALA A 121 14.61 -7.68 -3.06
N VAL A 122 13.61 -8.48 -3.44
CA VAL A 122 12.20 -8.29 -3.06
C VAL A 122 12.04 -8.21 -1.54
N LEU A 123 12.65 -9.13 -0.78
CA LEU A 123 12.58 -9.13 0.69
C LEU A 123 13.24 -7.89 1.31
N LYS A 124 14.34 -7.40 0.72
CA LYS A 124 14.96 -6.13 1.18
C LYS A 124 14.05 -4.94 0.87
N LEU A 125 13.52 -4.86 -0.35
CA LEU A 125 12.63 -3.77 -0.73
C LEU A 125 11.36 -3.73 0.12
N LYS A 126 10.79 -4.89 0.49
CA LYS A 126 9.65 -4.97 1.43
C LYS A 126 9.96 -4.38 2.81
N LYS A 127 11.21 -4.45 3.27
CA LYS A 127 11.64 -3.82 4.53
C LYS A 127 11.86 -2.32 4.40
N ASP A 128 12.20 -1.86 3.20
CA ASP A 128 12.48 -0.47 2.92
C ASP A 128 11.21 0.33 2.60
N ILE A 129 10.07 -0.34 2.37
CA ILE A 129 8.77 0.28 2.10
C ILE A 129 7.82 0.00 3.26
N SER A 130 7.10 1.02 3.69
CA SER A 130 6.04 0.90 4.69
C SER A 130 4.79 1.67 4.28
N PHE A 131 3.64 1.15 4.71
CA PHE A 131 2.31 1.73 4.48
C PHE A 131 1.74 2.16 5.82
N GLN A 132 1.28 3.40 5.90
CA GLN A 132 0.71 3.98 7.12
C GLN A 132 -0.63 4.61 6.78
N ARG A 133 -1.68 4.21 7.48
CA ARG A 133 -2.97 4.90 7.41
C ARG A 133 -2.93 6.13 8.30
N THR A 134 -3.44 7.22 7.79
CA THR A 134 -3.64 8.44 8.57
C THR A 134 -5.06 8.48 9.14
N GLU A 135 -5.27 9.29 10.16
CA GLU A 135 -6.59 9.49 10.78
C GLU A 135 -7.59 10.13 9.79
N GLU A 136 -7.07 10.87 8.81
CA GLU A 136 -7.86 11.52 7.75
C GLU A 136 -8.29 10.57 6.62
N GLY A 137 -8.06 9.26 6.76
CA GLY A 137 -8.44 8.26 5.77
C GLY A 137 -7.55 8.23 4.53
N GLN A 138 -6.30 8.71 4.63
CA GLN A 138 -5.29 8.63 3.58
C GLN A 138 -4.36 7.44 3.82
N LEU A 139 -3.72 6.96 2.78
CA LEU A 139 -2.63 6.00 2.85
C LEU A 139 -1.31 6.70 2.51
N ARG A 140 -0.41 6.75 3.49
CA ARG A 140 0.95 7.23 3.29
C ARG A 140 1.87 6.06 2.97
N ILE A 141 2.51 6.14 1.81
CA ILE A 141 3.55 5.19 1.36
C ILE A 141 4.90 5.84 1.65
N VAL A 142 5.76 5.14 2.40
CA VAL A 142 7.09 5.62 2.76
C VAL A 142 8.13 4.65 2.22
N CYS A 143 9.17 5.15 1.57
CA CYS A 143 10.30 4.37 1.08
C CYS A 143 11.63 4.93 1.59
N TRP A 144 12.53 4.06 2.01
CA TRP A 144 13.86 4.38 2.50
C TRP A 144 14.92 3.83 1.56
N THR A 145 15.78 4.67 1.03
CA THR A 145 16.90 4.25 0.17
C THR A 145 18.18 5.02 0.47
N LYS A 146 19.32 4.50 0.00
CA LYS A 146 20.61 5.21 0.09
C LYS A 146 20.76 6.30 -0.97
N ASP A 147 19.88 6.32 -1.96
CA ASP A 147 19.84 7.32 -3.02
C ASP A 147 18.61 8.21 -2.83
N ARG A 148 18.80 9.53 -2.95
CA ARG A 148 17.76 10.54 -2.75
C ARG A 148 16.60 10.42 -3.74
N ARG A 149 16.93 10.14 -5.02
CA ARG A 149 15.94 10.08 -6.10
C ARG A 149 15.23 8.72 -6.12
N LEU A 150 15.98 7.67 -5.91
CA LEU A 150 15.48 6.31 -5.99
C LEU A 150 14.28 6.04 -5.06
N SER A 151 14.26 6.64 -3.85
CA SER A 151 13.12 6.48 -2.93
C SER A 151 11.82 7.05 -3.49
N ALA A 152 11.87 8.24 -4.12
CA ALA A 152 10.71 8.86 -4.76
C ALA A 152 10.29 8.09 -6.02
N ASP A 153 11.26 7.72 -6.87
CA ASP A 153 11.01 6.99 -8.11
C ASP A 153 10.35 5.62 -7.88
N ILE A 154 10.77 4.91 -6.83
CA ILE A 154 10.15 3.63 -6.42
C ILE A 154 8.70 3.84 -6.00
N ILE A 155 8.40 4.89 -5.21
CA ILE A 155 7.03 5.19 -4.79
C ILE A 155 6.16 5.52 -6.01
N HIS A 156 6.62 6.39 -6.91
CA HIS A 156 5.89 6.72 -8.13
C HIS A 156 5.63 5.49 -9.01
N ALA A 157 6.63 4.62 -9.16
CA ALA A 157 6.45 3.38 -9.91
C ALA A 157 5.47 2.43 -9.22
N MET A 158 5.55 2.28 -7.89
CA MET A 158 4.61 1.47 -7.12
C MET A 158 3.17 1.94 -7.30
N ILE A 159 2.91 3.24 -7.14
CA ILE A 159 1.58 3.84 -7.34
C ILE A 159 1.05 3.51 -8.75
N ARG A 160 1.87 3.73 -9.80
CA ARG A 160 1.48 3.42 -11.18
C ARG A 160 1.21 1.93 -11.42
N ILE A 161 1.99 1.04 -10.79
CA ILE A 161 1.78 -0.41 -10.91
C ILE A 161 0.47 -0.82 -10.24
N VAL A 162 0.23 -0.32 -9.03
CA VAL A 162 -1.00 -0.62 -8.26
C VAL A 162 -2.23 -0.10 -9.01
N GLN A 163 -2.19 1.15 -9.48
CA GLN A 163 -3.27 1.75 -10.24
C GLN A 163 -3.60 0.92 -11.49
N ARG A 164 -2.60 0.62 -12.34
CA ARG A 164 -2.81 -0.20 -13.54
C ARG A 164 -3.36 -1.59 -13.24
N LYS A 165 -2.93 -2.23 -12.16
CA LYS A 165 -3.45 -3.55 -11.78
C LYS A 165 -4.92 -3.50 -11.37
N LEU A 166 -5.32 -2.49 -10.60
CA LEU A 166 -6.71 -2.32 -10.20
C LEU A 166 -7.60 -1.97 -11.39
N GLU A 167 -7.15 -1.06 -12.24
CA GLU A 167 -7.84 -0.68 -13.47
C GLU A 167 -8.01 -1.88 -14.43
N SER A 168 -6.96 -2.73 -14.58
CA SER A 168 -7.06 -3.91 -15.42
C SER A 168 -8.08 -4.92 -14.90
N ILE A 169 -8.20 -5.13 -13.59
CA ILE A 169 -9.22 -6.01 -13.00
C ILE A 169 -10.63 -5.51 -13.32
N TRP A 170 -10.86 -4.21 -13.24
CA TRP A 170 -12.16 -3.63 -13.58
C TRP A 170 -12.46 -3.77 -15.07
N LEU A 171 -11.50 -3.46 -15.93
CA LEU A 171 -11.64 -3.60 -17.37
C LEU A 171 -11.96 -5.05 -17.77
N ASP A 172 -11.25 -6.02 -17.23
CA ASP A 172 -11.50 -7.45 -17.48
C ASP A 172 -12.93 -7.84 -17.07
N ASN A 173 -13.41 -7.37 -15.91
CA ASN A 173 -14.76 -7.62 -15.45
C ASN A 173 -15.82 -7.02 -16.39
N TYR A 174 -15.63 -5.78 -16.87
CA TYR A 174 -16.55 -5.15 -17.81
C TYR A 174 -16.58 -5.88 -19.15
N GLN A 175 -15.41 -6.27 -19.68
CA GLN A 175 -15.32 -7.02 -20.93
C GLN A 175 -16.01 -8.38 -20.82
N GLN A 176 -15.85 -9.10 -19.70
CA GLN A 176 -16.56 -10.35 -19.45
C GLN A 176 -18.08 -10.15 -19.36
N ALA A 177 -18.54 -9.08 -18.69
CA ALA A 177 -19.96 -8.77 -18.61
C ALA A 177 -20.56 -8.46 -20.00
N VAL A 178 -19.87 -7.66 -20.81
CA VAL A 178 -20.28 -7.38 -22.20
C VAL A 178 -20.33 -8.64 -23.04
N SER A 179 -19.34 -9.53 -22.93
CA SER A 179 -19.31 -10.80 -23.65
C SER A 179 -20.51 -11.69 -23.30
N LYS A 180 -20.81 -11.85 -22.00
CA LYS A 180 -21.98 -12.63 -21.54
C LYS A 180 -23.31 -12.02 -21.99
N LEU A 181 -23.44 -10.69 -21.93
CA LEU A 181 -24.65 -10.00 -22.40
C LEU A 181 -24.84 -10.17 -23.90
N ASN A 182 -23.77 -10.06 -24.69
CA ASN A 182 -23.85 -10.30 -26.14
C ASN A 182 -24.27 -11.74 -26.47
N ALA A 183 -23.76 -12.73 -25.74
CA ALA A 183 -24.22 -14.11 -25.90
C ALA A 183 -25.71 -14.27 -25.55
N SER A 184 -26.20 -13.60 -24.50
CA SER A 184 -27.62 -13.60 -24.12
C SER A 184 -28.48 -12.89 -25.17
N ILE A 185 -28.00 -11.78 -25.75
CA ILE A 185 -28.70 -11.07 -26.86
C ILE A 185 -28.88 -12.02 -28.04
N VAL A 186 -27.83 -12.67 -28.51
CA VAL A 186 -27.89 -13.62 -29.62
C VAL A 186 -28.86 -14.77 -29.32
N GLY A 187 -28.80 -15.36 -28.13
CA GLY A 187 -29.71 -16.42 -27.72
C GLY A 187 -31.18 -15.98 -27.69
N THR A 188 -31.47 -14.77 -27.18
CA THR A 188 -32.83 -14.21 -27.15
C THR A 188 -33.36 -13.85 -28.54
N GLU A 189 -32.50 -13.34 -29.42
CA GLU A 189 -32.81 -13.09 -30.82
C GLU A 189 -33.19 -14.38 -31.56
N GLN A 190 -32.45 -15.47 -31.33
CA GLN A 190 -32.78 -16.81 -31.88
C GLN A 190 -34.14 -17.34 -31.38
N GLN A 191 -34.39 -17.19 -30.06
CA GLN A 191 -35.68 -17.58 -29.48
C GLN A 191 -36.83 -16.77 -30.09
N TYR A 192 -36.66 -15.43 -30.23
CA TYR A 192 -37.64 -14.58 -30.87
C TYR A 192 -37.90 -14.99 -32.31
N ALA A 193 -36.87 -15.25 -33.11
CA ALA A 193 -37.03 -15.73 -34.48
C ALA A 193 -37.82 -17.05 -34.58
N THR A 194 -37.50 -18.03 -33.70
CA THR A 194 -38.20 -19.33 -33.66
C THR A 194 -39.66 -19.17 -33.30
N LEU A 195 -40.02 -18.29 -32.36
CA LEU A 195 -41.40 -18.01 -31.99
C LEU A 195 -42.13 -17.30 -33.12
N ASN A 196 -41.48 -16.34 -33.79
CA ASN A 196 -42.07 -15.63 -34.93
C ASN A 196 -42.41 -16.55 -36.09
N ASP A 197 -41.56 -17.54 -36.39
CA ASP A 197 -41.83 -18.57 -37.40
C ASP A 197 -42.95 -19.54 -37.00
N SER A 198 -43.20 -19.67 -35.71
CA SER A 198 -44.22 -20.55 -35.15
C SER A 198 -45.61 -19.92 -35.09
N ILE A 199 -45.71 -18.59 -34.99
CA ILE A 199 -46.97 -17.85 -34.76
C ILE A 199 -47.99 -18.05 -35.91
N THR A 200 -47.51 -18.20 -37.14
CA THR A 200 -48.32 -18.42 -38.30
C THR A 200 -48.95 -19.86 -38.40
N LYS A 201 -48.45 -20.77 -37.56
CA LYS A 201 -48.85 -22.21 -37.63
C LYS A 201 -49.77 -22.64 -36.48
N VAL A 202 -50.16 -21.74 -35.59
CA VAL A 202 -50.86 -22.04 -34.33
C VAL A 202 -52.25 -21.41 -34.32
N SER A 203 -53.20 -22.03 -33.56
CA SER A 203 -54.60 -21.55 -33.43
C SER A 203 -54.69 -20.18 -32.74
N SER A 204 -55.72 -19.41 -33.01
CA SER A 204 -55.89 -18.03 -32.55
C SER A 204 -55.74 -17.80 -31.03
N ALA A 205 -56.19 -18.73 -30.21
CA ALA A 205 -56.03 -18.65 -28.75
C ALA A 205 -54.55 -18.71 -28.30
N ASN A 206 -53.75 -19.54 -28.96
CA ASN A 206 -52.32 -19.67 -28.66
C ASN A 206 -51.49 -18.55 -29.29
N GLN A 207 -52.01 -17.88 -30.35
CA GLN A 207 -51.35 -16.72 -30.95
C GLN A 207 -51.18 -15.56 -29.95
N VAL A 208 -52.21 -15.27 -29.13
CA VAL A 208 -52.15 -14.20 -28.10
C VAL A 208 -51.07 -14.52 -27.05
N LEU A 209 -50.94 -15.78 -26.64
CA LEU A 209 -49.91 -16.18 -25.69
C LEU A 209 -48.53 -16.05 -26.29
N LEU A 210 -48.32 -16.45 -27.55
CA LEU A 210 -47.06 -16.31 -28.27
C LEU A 210 -46.67 -14.85 -28.46
N GLN A 211 -47.62 -13.97 -28.84
CA GLN A 211 -47.38 -12.53 -28.94
C GLN A 211 -46.89 -11.92 -27.63
N LYS A 212 -47.55 -12.26 -26.50
CA LYS A 212 -47.13 -11.77 -25.19
C LYS A 212 -45.73 -12.27 -24.81
N HIS A 213 -45.39 -13.50 -25.18
CA HIS A 213 -44.04 -13.99 -24.97
C HIS A 213 -43.00 -13.29 -25.83
N MET A 214 -43.32 -12.98 -27.09
CA MET A 214 -42.46 -12.19 -27.99
C MET A 214 -42.24 -10.77 -27.46
N GLU A 215 -43.29 -10.10 -26.93
CA GLU A 215 -43.14 -8.79 -26.26
C GLU A 215 -42.15 -8.86 -25.07
N THR A 216 -42.27 -9.90 -24.25
CA THR A 216 -41.32 -10.11 -23.12
C THR A 216 -39.89 -10.29 -23.61
N LEU A 217 -39.66 -11.05 -24.69
CA LEU A 217 -38.35 -11.20 -25.29
C LEU A 217 -37.78 -9.91 -25.84
N LEU A 218 -38.61 -9.06 -26.46
CA LEU A 218 -38.21 -7.73 -26.94
C LEU A 218 -37.80 -6.80 -25.80
N ASP A 219 -38.53 -6.82 -24.70
CA ASP A 219 -38.18 -6.06 -23.49
C ASP A 219 -36.85 -6.54 -22.89
N GLN A 220 -36.62 -7.88 -22.82
CA GLN A 220 -35.34 -8.46 -22.40
C GLN A 220 -34.20 -8.04 -23.34
N LEU A 221 -34.40 -8.10 -24.66
CA LEU A 221 -33.41 -7.64 -25.65
C LEU A 221 -33.05 -6.16 -25.44
N SER A 222 -34.07 -5.31 -25.27
CA SER A 222 -33.88 -3.89 -24.99
C SER A 222 -33.02 -3.69 -23.73
N THR A 223 -33.33 -4.42 -22.66
CA THR A 223 -32.62 -4.36 -21.39
C THR A 223 -31.18 -4.83 -21.54
N TYR A 224 -30.94 -5.99 -22.18
CA TYR A 224 -29.59 -6.52 -22.39
C TYR A 224 -28.73 -5.59 -23.25
N ARG A 225 -29.29 -5.02 -24.33
CA ARG A 225 -28.56 -4.07 -25.18
C ARG A 225 -28.19 -2.79 -24.44
N LYS A 226 -29.13 -2.22 -23.65
CA LYS A 226 -28.84 -1.04 -22.81
C LYS A 226 -27.77 -1.33 -21.79
N THR A 227 -27.83 -2.48 -21.12
CA THR A 227 -26.86 -2.89 -20.12
C THR A 227 -25.48 -3.15 -20.77
N ALA A 228 -25.43 -3.83 -21.91
CA ALA A 228 -24.19 -4.05 -22.64
C ALA A 228 -23.53 -2.72 -23.10
N ALA A 229 -24.33 -1.77 -23.59
CA ALA A 229 -23.84 -0.44 -23.95
C ALA A 229 -23.27 0.32 -22.73
N SER A 230 -23.93 0.21 -21.56
CA SER A 230 -23.45 0.80 -20.32
C SER A 230 -22.10 0.21 -19.89
N PHE A 231 -21.97 -1.12 -19.87
CA PHE A 231 -20.70 -1.78 -19.53
C PHE A 231 -19.57 -1.47 -20.54
N LYS A 232 -19.90 -1.37 -21.83
CA LYS A 232 -18.94 -0.95 -22.85
C LYS A 232 -18.43 0.46 -22.57
N LEU A 233 -19.33 1.42 -22.27
CA LEU A 233 -18.96 2.77 -21.92
C LEU A 233 -18.09 2.83 -20.64
N MET A 234 -18.37 2.00 -19.63
CA MET A 234 -17.55 1.88 -18.44
C MET A 234 -16.14 1.38 -18.77
N GLY A 235 -16.00 0.41 -19.65
CA GLY A 235 -14.71 -0.09 -20.12
C GLY A 235 -13.88 0.96 -20.89
N GLU A 236 -14.54 1.86 -21.62
CA GLU A 236 -13.88 2.95 -22.35
C GLU A 236 -13.45 4.12 -21.44
N THR A 237 -14.08 4.29 -20.30
CA THR A 237 -13.87 5.41 -19.37
C THR A 237 -13.56 4.93 -17.94
N VAL A 238 -12.62 3.98 -17.81
CA VAL A 238 -12.20 3.47 -16.50
C VAL A 238 -11.67 4.63 -15.65
N PRO A 239 -12.28 4.95 -14.51
CA PRO A 239 -11.79 6.00 -13.63
C PRO A 239 -10.55 5.53 -12.88
N PRO A 240 -9.74 6.47 -12.36
CA PRO A 240 -8.57 6.11 -11.59
C PRO A 240 -8.96 5.33 -10.33
N ALA A 241 -8.18 4.31 -9.98
CA ALA A 241 -8.41 3.50 -8.78
C ALA A 241 -8.01 4.23 -7.47
N LEU A 242 -7.16 5.24 -7.60
CA LEU A 242 -6.66 6.04 -6.50
C LEU A 242 -6.31 7.47 -6.96
N TYR A 243 -6.30 8.40 -6.02
CA TYR A 243 -5.85 9.78 -6.23
C TYR A 243 -4.58 10.03 -5.43
N VAL A 244 -3.57 10.63 -6.06
CA VAL A 244 -2.36 11.09 -5.37
C VAL A 244 -2.63 12.48 -4.82
N VAL A 245 -2.58 12.61 -3.49
CA VAL A 245 -2.82 13.89 -2.78
C VAL A 245 -1.49 14.59 -2.49
N GLU A 246 -0.47 13.80 -2.16
CA GLU A 246 0.89 14.27 -1.90
C GLU A 246 1.86 13.44 -2.74
N GLU A 247 2.58 14.06 -3.65
CA GLU A 247 3.56 13.37 -4.49
C GLU A 247 4.85 13.07 -3.72
N ALA A 248 5.48 11.93 -4.07
CA ALA A 248 6.78 11.60 -3.51
C ALA A 248 7.86 12.54 -4.03
N VAL A 249 8.51 13.28 -3.14
CA VAL A 249 9.61 14.18 -3.47
C VAL A 249 10.92 13.59 -3.00
N PRO A 250 12.02 13.73 -3.77
CA PRO A 250 13.36 13.36 -3.32
C PRO A 250 13.74 14.08 -2.03
N SER A 251 14.20 13.33 -1.01
CA SER A 251 14.54 13.90 0.29
C SER A 251 15.70 14.92 0.18
N ALA A 252 15.57 16.08 0.79
CA ALA A 252 16.62 17.10 0.82
C ALA A 252 17.84 16.66 1.65
N LYS A 253 17.62 15.90 2.74
CA LYS A 253 18.66 15.45 3.69
C LYS A 253 18.45 14.00 4.09
N ALA A 254 19.52 13.34 4.54
CA ALA A 254 19.42 12.01 5.12
C ALA A 254 18.70 12.11 6.48
N GLU A 255 17.71 11.22 6.70
CA GLU A 255 16.97 11.14 7.96
C GLU A 255 17.51 10.04 8.89
N ARG A 256 18.21 9.05 8.35
CA ARG A 256 18.84 7.99 9.14
C ARG A 256 20.32 7.89 8.83
N PRO A 257 21.17 7.59 9.82
CA PRO A 257 20.89 7.59 11.26
C PRO A 257 20.66 9.00 11.80
N ASP A 258 19.77 9.14 12.79
CA ASP A 258 19.59 10.39 13.52
C ASP A 258 20.81 10.58 14.47
N LYS A 259 21.72 11.48 14.06
CA LYS A 259 22.99 11.68 14.71
C LYS A 259 22.84 12.13 16.15
N LEU A 260 21.93 13.08 16.39
CA LEU A 260 21.76 13.71 17.70
C LEU A 260 21.14 12.72 18.68
N ASN A 261 20.06 12.06 18.30
CA ASN A 261 19.39 11.09 19.15
C ASN A 261 20.30 9.89 19.47
N THR A 262 21.08 9.39 18.49
CA THR A 262 21.98 8.27 18.70
C THR A 262 23.07 8.63 19.72
N VAL A 263 23.67 9.81 19.62
CA VAL A 263 24.70 10.27 20.57
C VAL A 263 24.11 10.51 21.96
N LEU A 264 22.91 11.12 22.06
CA LEU A 264 22.23 11.36 23.33
C LEU A 264 21.86 10.05 24.04
N ILE A 265 21.30 9.06 23.31
CA ILE A 265 20.95 7.75 23.87
C ILE A 265 22.22 7.03 24.34
N SER A 266 23.32 7.10 23.57
CA SER A 266 24.59 6.52 23.97
C SER A 266 25.19 7.19 25.20
N ALA A 267 25.06 8.52 25.31
CA ALA A 267 25.48 9.25 26.50
C ALA A 267 24.72 8.78 27.75
N LEU A 268 23.37 8.68 27.65
CA LEU A 268 22.52 8.22 28.74
C LEU A 268 22.85 6.77 29.12
N ALA A 269 22.99 5.89 28.15
CA ALA A 269 23.35 4.48 28.38
C ALA A 269 24.74 4.36 29.01
N GLY A 270 25.74 5.10 28.54
CA GLY A 270 27.09 5.12 29.11
C GLY A 270 27.12 5.65 30.54
N PHE A 271 26.33 6.70 30.82
CA PHE A 271 26.14 7.25 32.16
C PHE A 271 25.55 6.23 33.12
N LEU A 272 24.44 5.60 32.76
CA LEU A 272 23.78 4.58 33.58
C LEU A 272 24.67 3.36 33.79
N PHE A 273 25.37 2.92 32.75
CA PHE A 273 26.30 1.78 32.85
C PHE A 273 27.47 2.09 33.77
N SER A 274 28.04 3.30 33.71
CA SER A 274 29.16 3.70 34.59
C SER A 274 28.74 3.73 36.06
N ILE A 275 27.54 4.19 36.37
CA ILE A 275 26.98 4.14 37.75
C ILE A 275 26.81 2.70 38.21
N LEU A 276 26.15 1.87 37.39
CA LEU A 276 25.94 0.46 37.72
C LEU A 276 27.25 -0.27 37.98
N PHE A 277 28.25 -0.04 37.12
CA PHE A 277 29.56 -0.65 37.24
C PHE A 277 30.26 -0.27 38.56
N LEU A 278 30.21 1.01 38.96
CA LEU A 278 30.78 1.51 40.20
C LEU A 278 30.09 0.90 41.42
N LEU A 279 28.78 0.81 41.43
CA LEU A 279 28.01 0.21 42.53
C LEU A 279 28.27 -1.30 42.67
N LEU A 280 28.42 -2.01 41.55
CA LEU A 280 28.78 -3.44 41.58
C LEU A 280 30.21 -3.66 42.05
N LYS A 281 31.14 -2.77 41.68
CA LYS A 281 32.55 -2.83 42.13
C LYS A 281 32.64 -2.57 43.63
N ASP A 282 31.96 -1.54 44.14
CA ASP A 282 31.96 -1.18 45.56
C ASP A 282 31.34 -2.29 46.42
N ARG A 283 30.33 -2.98 45.94
CA ARG A 283 29.72 -4.12 46.62
C ARG A 283 30.63 -5.35 46.74
N ARG A 284 31.66 -5.45 45.87
CA ARG A 284 32.64 -6.58 45.87
C ARG A 284 33.92 -6.28 46.62
N SER A 285 34.17 -5.01 46.94
CA SER A 285 35.26 -4.54 47.78
C SER A 285 34.83 -4.47 49.23
#